data_93985ef3e828f98ff43f2702b9d77bcb
#
_entry.id   93985ef3e828f98ff43f2702b9d77bcb
#
_cell.length_a   1.000
_cell.length_b   1.000
_cell.length_c   1.000
_cell.angle_alpha   90.00
_cell.angle_beta   90.00
_cell.angle_gamma   90.00
#
_symmetry.space_group_name_H-M   'P 1'
#
loop_
_entity.id
_entity.type
_entity.pdbx_description
1 polymer ?
#
loop_
_entity_poly.entity_id
_entity_poly.type
_entity_poly.pdbx_seq_one_letter_code
_entity_poly.pdbx_strand_id
1 'polypeptide(L)'
;MKHAFRLLSTGILALLCAIPLLAGHKNFKVSVYVRAYEVEKMADIEWLESSWKTISDQLDVDKIYLETHRDMKLVDDATLEKAKAFFRARGIEVAGGITYTINESNNFETFSYSDPEDRAWVQRVAEHTAKHFDEFLLDDFFFTSSKKDVEIAAKGDRSWTEYRLDLMNEAGRNLVIGPAKKVNPKVKVIIKYPNWYDHFQGLGFNLEWGPQIFDGVWTGTETRDPSGNQHLQNYLSYNIMRYFENISGGRNGGGWVDSGGIYMSMDRYAEQLFLTAIAKGRDVMLFDYSQLLSVRLNPRFRAPWQDGAVSWNYDEMTAPIQKGKETVTPTTMARIADVVLRKTDELVGKLGEPIGIQSYKVFHATGEEFLQNYLGMIGLPMDMYSAFPEGRKVVLLTRQAAADPALIDKIRKQLQGGGDVFITTGLLQAIPDKIADICELRCADYKAIVNDFGRYGKSEKDILIPQIQYLTNDSWEVISAGRPLTGGVSGWPVLHRALYSKGNLYVLAIPDDYGNLYDFPAPVLNEIRRLMSADLDLHLEGPAKVSLFLYDNKTVIVENFNDEAVDVKLAGAILKSFTDLESGEILEAGTGAPAAGGFFFGRMAPPEPKAAFTIPAHSYRAFSYETK
;
A
#
# COMPACT_ATOMS: atom_id res chain seq x y z
N MET A 1 78.85 -34.87 -16.34
CA MET A 1 78.82 -34.52 -14.92
C MET A 1 77.83 -33.37 -14.76
N LYS A 2 76.76 -33.61 -14.06
CA LYS A 2 75.55 -32.83 -14.07
C LYS A 2 75.52 -31.84 -12.90
N HIS A 3 75.34 -30.57 -13.15
CA HIS A 3 75.04 -29.58 -12.11
C HIS A 3 73.56 -29.22 -12.22
N ALA A 4 72.84 -29.46 -11.14
CA ALA A 4 71.46 -29.09 -10.95
C ALA A 4 71.36 -27.68 -10.36
N PHE A 5 70.67 -26.77 -11.02
CA PHE A 5 70.27 -25.47 -10.50
C PHE A 5 68.94 -25.62 -9.72
N ARG A 6 68.91 -25.29 -8.47
CA ARG A 6 67.70 -25.11 -7.69
C ARG A 6 67.27 -23.62 -7.76
N LEU A 7 66.11 -23.38 -8.32
CA LEU A 7 65.41 -22.11 -8.22
C LEU A 7 64.52 -22.15 -6.96
N LEU A 8 64.79 -21.24 -6.06
CA LEU A 8 63.88 -20.89 -4.95
C LEU A 8 62.81 -19.93 -5.49
N SER A 9 61.57 -20.38 -5.56
CA SER A 9 60.40 -19.50 -5.77
C SER A 9 59.85 -19.11 -4.39
N THR A 10 60.05 -17.83 -4.02
CA THR A 10 59.36 -17.17 -2.91
C THR A 10 57.93 -16.87 -3.30
N GLY A 11 57.01 -17.69 -2.85
CA GLY A 11 55.59 -17.40 -2.96
C GLY A 11 55.16 -16.35 -1.94
N ILE A 12 54.79 -15.18 -2.44
CA ILE A 12 54.07 -14.19 -1.63
C ILE A 12 52.63 -14.65 -1.48
N LEU A 13 52.31 -15.14 -0.28
CA LEU A 13 50.90 -15.48 0.08
C LEU A 13 50.20 -14.16 0.42
N ALA A 14 49.48 -13.62 -0.54
CA ALA A 14 48.56 -12.50 -0.29
C ALA A 14 47.40 -13.01 0.57
N LEU A 15 47.44 -12.67 1.85
CA LEU A 15 46.28 -12.87 2.74
C LEU A 15 45.21 -11.89 2.34
N LEU A 16 44.29 -12.32 1.49
CA LEU A 16 43.00 -11.66 1.28
C LEU A 16 42.21 -11.80 2.59
N CYS A 17 42.28 -10.76 3.44
CA CYS A 17 41.27 -10.58 4.49
C CYS A 17 39.91 -10.43 3.77
N ALA A 18 39.17 -11.53 3.70
CA ALA A 18 37.74 -11.46 3.41
C ALA A 18 37.10 -10.69 4.57
N ILE A 19 36.84 -9.40 4.36
CA ILE A 19 35.87 -8.65 5.15
C ILE A 19 34.56 -9.40 4.91
N PRO A 20 33.88 -9.93 5.94
CA PRO A 20 32.55 -10.45 5.71
C PRO A 20 31.74 -9.25 5.20
N LEU A 21 31.37 -9.26 3.93
CA LEU A 21 30.25 -8.46 3.46
C LEU A 21 29.09 -8.88 4.39
N LEU A 22 28.65 -7.98 5.24
CA LEU A 22 27.33 -8.08 5.84
C LEU A 22 26.38 -8.25 4.66
N ALA A 23 25.75 -9.39 4.58
CA ALA A 23 24.85 -9.66 3.47
C ALA A 23 23.66 -8.72 3.64
N GLY A 24 23.60 -7.67 2.84
CA GLY A 24 22.42 -6.81 2.71
C GLY A 24 21.18 -7.61 2.37
N HIS A 25 20.05 -6.97 2.34
CA HIS A 25 18.78 -7.59 1.95
C HIS A 25 18.88 -8.10 0.50
N LYS A 26 18.26 -9.26 0.22
CA LYS A 26 18.44 -9.96 -1.08
C LYS A 26 17.34 -9.61 -2.09
N ASN A 27 16.13 -9.34 -1.59
CA ASN A 27 14.93 -9.22 -2.41
C ASN A 27 14.44 -7.78 -2.57
N PHE A 28 14.90 -6.87 -1.71
CA PHE A 28 14.67 -5.43 -1.80
C PHE A 28 15.85 -4.69 -1.16
N LYS A 29 15.93 -3.38 -1.38
CA LYS A 29 16.89 -2.50 -0.69
C LYS A 29 16.26 -1.87 0.54
N VAL A 30 17.08 -1.50 1.51
CA VAL A 30 16.71 -0.65 2.62
C VAL A 30 17.39 0.70 2.47
N SER A 31 16.58 1.73 2.33
CA SER A 31 17.04 3.10 2.16
C SER A 31 16.70 3.96 3.38
N VAL A 32 17.50 4.99 3.62
CA VAL A 32 17.25 5.98 4.67
C VAL A 32 17.20 7.38 4.06
N TYR A 33 16.17 8.14 4.41
CA TYR A 33 16.06 9.54 4.03
C TYR A 33 16.63 10.45 5.13
N VAL A 34 17.46 11.40 4.73
CA VAL A 34 18.09 12.37 5.63
C VAL A 34 17.58 13.76 5.26
N ARG A 35 16.84 14.39 6.14
CA ARG A 35 16.33 15.75 5.88
C ARG A 35 17.46 16.78 5.81
N ALA A 36 17.27 17.87 5.13
CA ALA A 36 18.26 18.93 4.97
C ALA A 36 18.87 19.41 6.29
N TYR A 37 18.10 19.40 7.36
CA TYR A 37 18.56 19.76 8.72
C TYR A 37 19.64 18.81 9.28
N GLU A 38 19.50 17.51 9.03
CA GLU A 38 20.48 16.51 9.44
C GLU A 38 21.66 16.48 8.47
N VAL A 39 21.44 16.72 7.17
CA VAL A 39 22.52 16.81 6.17
C VAL A 39 23.44 17.98 6.51
N GLU A 40 22.94 19.15 6.92
CA GLU A 40 23.78 20.26 7.38
C GLU A 40 24.67 19.88 8.57
N LYS A 41 24.17 19.09 9.53
CA LYS A 41 24.97 18.60 10.68
C LYS A 41 26.13 17.70 10.23
N MET A 42 26.05 17.08 9.05
CA MET A 42 27.13 16.24 8.50
C MET A 42 28.38 17.03 8.09
N ALA A 43 28.32 18.37 8.10
CA ALA A 43 29.52 19.23 8.05
C ALA A 43 30.48 18.92 9.20
N ASP A 44 29.96 18.54 10.39
CA ASP A 44 30.72 18.04 11.51
C ASP A 44 30.97 16.52 11.36
N ILE A 45 32.22 16.15 11.14
CA ILE A 45 32.59 14.75 10.91
C ILE A 45 32.42 13.89 12.16
N GLU A 46 32.61 14.44 13.36
CA GLU A 46 32.45 13.70 14.61
C GLU A 46 30.97 13.35 14.83
N TRP A 47 30.09 14.30 14.56
CA TRP A 47 28.66 14.06 14.60
C TRP A 47 28.24 13.00 13.56
N LEU A 48 28.74 13.10 12.33
CA LEU A 48 28.43 12.15 11.27
C LEU A 48 28.89 10.72 11.62
N GLU A 49 30.11 10.57 12.10
CA GLU A 49 30.66 9.26 12.50
C GLU A 49 29.86 8.65 13.66
N SER A 50 29.55 9.43 14.69
CA SER A 50 28.85 8.94 15.88
C SER A 50 27.38 8.60 15.58
N SER A 51 26.68 9.45 14.83
CA SER A 51 25.29 9.21 14.46
C SER A 51 25.16 8.02 13.49
N TRP A 52 26.03 7.93 12.49
CA TRP A 52 26.04 6.79 11.59
C TRP A 52 26.40 5.48 12.32
N LYS A 53 27.35 5.50 13.23
CA LYS A 53 27.67 4.33 14.05
C LYS A 53 26.43 3.83 14.80
N THR A 54 25.65 4.72 15.38
CA THR A 54 24.41 4.36 16.08
C THR A 54 23.44 3.61 15.17
N ILE A 55 23.27 4.04 13.91
CA ILE A 55 22.38 3.37 12.94
C ILE A 55 23.01 2.06 12.45
N SER A 56 24.24 2.10 11.93
CA SER A 56 24.89 0.96 11.29
C SER A 56 25.26 -0.17 12.26
N ASP A 57 25.25 0.08 13.56
CA ASP A 57 25.38 -0.96 14.57
C ASP A 57 24.12 -1.82 14.72
N GLN A 58 22.99 -1.38 14.20
CA GLN A 58 21.66 -1.98 14.40
C GLN A 58 20.92 -2.33 13.11
N LEU A 59 21.21 -1.63 12.01
CA LEU A 59 20.46 -1.71 10.77
C LEU A 59 21.42 -1.75 9.58
N ASP A 60 21.19 -2.70 8.68
CA ASP A 60 21.86 -2.71 7.39
C ASP A 60 21.14 -1.75 6.44
N VAL A 61 21.90 -0.78 5.91
CA VAL A 61 21.39 0.24 4.99
C VAL A 61 22.10 0.10 3.65
N ASP A 62 21.33 -0.09 2.58
CA ASP A 62 21.86 -0.23 1.22
C ASP A 62 22.05 1.13 0.54
N LYS A 63 21.19 2.10 0.86
CA LYS A 63 21.16 3.40 0.20
C LYS A 63 20.77 4.53 1.14
N ILE A 64 21.31 5.72 0.89
CA ILE A 64 20.96 6.93 1.61
C ILE A 64 20.57 8.05 0.64
N TYR A 65 19.48 8.75 0.99
CA TYR A 65 19.04 9.94 0.28
C TYR A 65 19.38 11.17 1.10
N LEU A 66 20.24 12.02 0.56
CA LEU A 66 20.66 13.27 1.20
C LEU A 66 19.81 14.42 0.64
N GLU A 67 18.95 14.96 1.46
CA GLU A 67 18.09 16.07 1.07
C GLU A 67 18.91 17.35 0.92
N THR A 68 18.72 18.03 -0.21
CA THR A 68 19.45 19.26 -0.52
C THR A 68 18.67 20.51 -0.17
N HIS A 69 17.34 20.42 -0.12
CA HIS A 69 16.47 21.57 0.12
C HIS A 69 15.23 21.20 0.95
N ARG A 70 14.95 22.01 1.97
CA ARG A 70 13.72 22.02 2.77
C ARG A 70 13.57 23.39 3.45
N ASP A 71 12.37 23.99 3.50
CA ASP A 71 12.07 25.24 4.18
C ASP A 71 13.03 26.41 3.81
N MET A 72 13.19 26.63 2.50
CA MET A 72 14.12 27.61 1.92
C MET A 72 15.62 27.38 2.25
N LYS A 73 15.93 26.32 2.99
CA LYS A 73 17.29 25.93 3.30
C LYS A 73 17.88 25.14 2.14
N LEU A 74 19.03 25.55 1.66
CA LEU A 74 19.77 24.86 0.61
C LEU A 74 21.15 24.46 1.16
N VAL A 75 21.39 23.15 1.25
CA VAL A 75 22.64 22.61 1.79
C VAL A 75 23.80 22.94 0.85
N ASP A 76 24.94 23.37 1.40
CA ASP A 76 26.10 23.79 0.63
C ASP A 76 26.85 22.62 -0.03
N ASP A 77 27.59 22.94 -1.12
CA ASP A 77 28.34 21.99 -1.93
C ASP A 77 29.36 21.20 -1.09
N ALA A 78 30.08 21.84 -0.17
CA ALA A 78 31.16 21.20 0.61
C ALA A 78 30.59 20.16 1.59
N THR A 79 29.48 20.47 2.24
CA THR A 79 28.77 19.54 3.13
C THR A 79 28.24 18.33 2.37
N LEU A 80 27.62 18.54 1.20
CA LEU A 80 27.13 17.45 0.35
C LEU A 80 28.27 16.53 -0.11
N GLU A 81 29.38 17.07 -0.60
CA GLU A 81 30.51 16.24 -1.06
C GLU A 81 31.16 15.47 0.10
N LYS A 82 31.26 16.07 1.30
CA LYS A 82 31.74 15.38 2.50
C LYS A 82 30.84 14.19 2.86
N ALA A 83 29.52 14.40 2.97
CA ALA A 83 28.56 13.36 3.29
C ALA A 83 28.56 12.23 2.24
N LYS A 84 28.57 12.57 0.95
CA LYS A 84 28.67 11.61 -0.14
C LYS A 84 29.94 10.75 -0.06
N ALA A 85 31.09 11.38 0.17
CA ALA A 85 32.37 10.67 0.29
C ALA A 85 32.34 9.71 1.51
N PHE A 86 31.77 10.14 2.63
CA PHE A 86 31.64 9.34 3.83
C PHE A 86 30.85 8.05 3.61
N PHE A 87 29.65 8.14 3.00
CA PHE A 87 28.79 7.00 2.75
C PHE A 87 29.32 6.09 1.64
N ARG A 88 29.82 6.66 0.54
CA ARG A 88 30.42 5.88 -0.55
C ARG A 88 31.63 5.07 -0.11
N ALA A 89 32.46 5.63 0.76
CA ALA A 89 33.61 4.91 1.33
C ALA A 89 33.20 3.67 2.16
N ARG A 90 31.93 3.59 2.56
CA ARG A 90 31.32 2.48 3.32
C ARG A 90 30.49 1.55 2.44
N GLY A 91 30.51 1.74 1.11
CA GLY A 91 29.74 0.92 0.17
C GLY A 91 28.25 1.26 0.10
N ILE A 92 27.82 2.36 0.72
CA ILE A 92 26.41 2.80 0.69
C ILE A 92 26.14 3.59 -0.60
N GLU A 93 25.07 3.24 -1.31
CA GLU A 93 24.60 4.02 -2.44
C GLU A 93 24.11 5.39 -1.96
N VAL A 94 24.36 6.44 -2.74
CA VAL A 94 23.99 7.81 -2.35
C VAL A 94 23.20 8.48 -3.45
N ALA A 95 22.02 8.98 -3.10
CA ALA A 95 21.14 9.77 -3.96
C ALA A 95 20.77 11.10 -3.28
N GLY A 96 20.19 12.03 -4.04
CA GLY A 96 19.69 13.32 -3.55
C GLY A 96 18.22 13.26 -3.17
N GLY A 97 17.78 14.23 -2.36
CA GLY A 97 16.38 14.48 -2.07
C GLY A 97 16.04 15.97 -2.16
N ILE A 98 14.81 16.28 -2.48
CA ILE A 98 14.28 17.65 -2.49
C ILE A 98 12.90 17.65 -1.86
N THR A 99 12.68 18.54 -0.89
CA THR A 99 11.36 18.91 -0.38
C THR A 99 11.07 20.36 -0.73
N TYR A 100 10.09 20.59 -1.59
CA TYR A 100 9.74 21.93 -2.06
C TYR A 100 8.80 22.64 -1.10
N THR A 101 9.27 22.94 0.13
CA THR A 101 8.57 23.74 1.12
C THR A 101 9.22 25.12 1.28
N ILE A 102 8.38 26.15 1.51
CA ILE A 102 8.82 27.45 1.99
C ILE A 102 8.85 27.42 3.53
N ASN A 103 7.82 26.86 4.15
CA ASN A 103 7.74 26.69 5.58
C ASN A 103 6.73 25.60 5.97
N GLU A 104 7.22 24.42 6.40
CA GLU A 104 6.37 23.33 6.86
C GLU A 104 5.51 23.71 8.07
N SER A 105 6.02 24.53 8.98
CA SER A 105 5.29 24.94 10.18
C SER A 105 4.15 25.93 9.89
N ASN A 106 4.12 26.51 8.70
CA ASN A 106 3.04 27.38 8.23
C ASN A 106 2.07 26.62 7.31
N ASN A 107 1.35 25.64 7.84
CA ASN A 107 0.40 24.79 7.10
C ASN A 107 0.99 24.19 5.81
N PHE A 108 2.23 23.75 5.87
CA PHE A 108 2.97 23.19 4.73
C PHE A 108 3.02 24.14 3.53
N GLU A 109 3.41 25.41 3.77
CA GLU A 109 3.52 26.42 2.72
C GLU A 109 4.48 25.97 1.61
N THR A 110 3.96 25.89 0.39
CA THR A 110 4.70 25.52 -0.81
C THR A 110 4.79 26.68 -1.79
N PHE A 111 5.58 26.50 -2.85
CA PHE A 111 5.81 27.51 -3.88
C PHE A 111 4.56 27.78 -4.74
N SER A 112 4.49 29.00 -5.28
CA SER A 112 3.60 29.36 -6.38
C SER A 112 4.30 29.09 -7.71
N TYR A 113 3.84 28.07 -8.40
CA TYR A 113 4.49 27.68 -9.68
C TYR A 113 4.12 28.58 -10.87
N SER A 114 3.32 29.64 -10.63
CA SER A 114 3.08 30.74 -11.59
C SER A 114 3.80 32.02 -11.24
N ASP A 115 4.41 32.12 -10.05
CA ASP A 115 5.22 33.25 -9.64
C ASP A 115 6.66 33.14 -10.21
N PRO A 116 7.18 34.16 -10.90
CA PRO A 116 8.51 34.07 -11.52
C PRO A 116 9.67 33.87 -10.52
N GLU A 117 9.58 34.42 -9.30
CA GLU A 117 10.64 34.27 -8.29
C GLU A 117 10.62 32.87 -7.70
N ASP A 118 9.43 32.36 -7.35
CA ASP A 118 9.26 30.99 -6.87
C ASP A 118 9.72 29.97 -7.94
N ARG A 119 9.37 30.18 -9.22
CA ARG A 119 9.82 29.33 -10.35
C ARG A 119 11.33 29.31 -10.50
N ALA A 120 11.98 30.48 -10.39
CA ALA A 120 13.44 30.58 -10.47
C ALA A 120 14.12 29.83 -9.32
N TRP A 121 13.54 29.88 -8.12
CA TRP A 121 14.05 29.15 -6.97
C TRP A 121 13.91 27.62 -7.13
N VAL A 122 12.73 27.14 -7.54
CA VAL A 122 12.46 25.72 -7.80
C VAL A 122 13.47 25.17 -8.82
N GLN A 123 13.69 25.89 -9.92
CA GLN A 123 14.68 25.51 -10.94
C GLN A 123 16.10 25.46 -10.36
N ARG A 124 16.51 26.48 -9.61
CA ARG A 124 17.84 26.55 -8.97
C ARG A 124 18.08 25.34 -8.06
N VAL A 125 17.09 24.94 -7.26
CA VAL A 125 17.19 23.78 -6.37
C VAL A 125 17.38 22.48 -7.17
N ALA A 126 16.61 22.29 -8.26
CA ALA A 126 16.76 21.12 -9.13
C ALA A 126 18.15 21.06 -9.78
N GLU A 127 18.65 22.19 -10.31
CA GLU A 127 19.99 22.30 -10.91
C GLU A 127 21.10 22.03 -9.89
N HIS A 128 20.98 22.58 -8.66
CA HIS A 128 21.92 22.34 -7.57
C HIS A 128 21.97 20.85 -7.21
N THR A 129 20.81 20.20 -7.05
CA THR A 129 20.74 18.79 -6.70
C THR A 129 21.32 17.91 -7.80
N ALA A 130 20.98 18.18 -9.06
CA ALA A 130 21.48 17.43 -10.22
C ALA A 130 23.02 17.56 -10.41
N LYS A 131 23.64 18.66 -9.95
CA LYS A 131 25.09 18.83 -9.95
C LYS A 131 25.80 17.79 -9.06
N HIS A 132 25.15 17.38 -7.97
CA HIS A 132 25.75 16.52 -6.96
C HIS A 132 25.36 15.05 -7.09
N PHE A 133 24.20 14.72 -7.70
CA PHE A 133 23.65 13.38 -7.70
C PHE A 133 23.22 12.92 -9.08
N ASP A 134 23.42 11.62 -9.38
CA ASP A 134 22.92 10.95 -10.58
C ASP A 134 21.47 10.46 -10.43
N GLU A 135 20.91 10.57 -9.23
CA GLU A 135 19.52 10.30 -8.92
C GLU A 135 19.06 11.20 -7.76
N PHE A 136 17.86 11.76 -7.86
CA PHE A 136 17.24 12.42 -6.73
C PHE A 136 15.72 12.22 -6.73
N LEU A 137 15.16 12.28 -5.52
CA LEU A 137 13.75 12.09 -5.23
C LEU A 137 13.11 13.43 -4.84
N LEU A 138 11.96 13.74 -5.45
CA LEU A 138 11.07 14.79 -4.95
C LEU A 138 10.15 14.18 -3.89
N ASP A 139 10.24 14.66 -2.66
CA ASP A 139 9.28 14.35 -1.61
C ASP A 139 7.88 14.85 -1.99
N ASP A 140 6.83 14.36 -1.34
CA ASP A 140 5.42 14.63 -1.66
C ASP A 140 4.96 16.08 -1.46
N PHE A 141 5.90 16.99 -1.36
CA PHE A 141 5.70 18.44 -1.35
C PHE A 141 5.83 19.09 -2.75
N PHE A 142 5.93 18.32 -3.81
CA PHE A 142 5.86 18.84 -5.18
C PHE A 142 4.40 19.03 -5.60
N PHE A 143 3.74 19.99 -4.93
CA PHE A 143 2.35 20.38 -5.14
C PHE A 143 2.18 21.88 -4.88
N THR A 144 1.00 22.45 -5.10
CA THR A 144 0.67 23.82 -4.69
C THR A 144 -0.75 23.97 -4.16
N SER A 145 -0.85 24.66 -3.04
CA SER A 145 -2.12 25.17 -2.49
C SER A 145 -2.25 26.68 -2.68
N SER A 146 -1.25 27.32 -3.30
CA SER A 146 -1.19 28.77 -3.48
C SER A 146 -2.43 29.33 -4.17
N LYS A 147 -2.88 30.49 -3.68
CA LYS A 147 -3.93 31.32 -4.26
C LYS A 147 -3.48 32.79 -4.31
N LYS A 148 -2.17 33.01 -4.57
CA LYS A 148 -1.65 34.36 -4.85
C LYS A 148 -2.37 34.93 -6.08
N ASP A 149 -2.38 36.26 -6.22
CA ASP A 149 -3.07 36.93 -7.34
C ASP A 149 -2.62 36.41 -8.72
N VAL A 150 -1.34 36.07 -8.86
CA VAL A 150 -0.78 35.47 -10.09
C VAL A 150 -1.41 34.11 -10.39
N GLU A 151 -1.68 33.29 -9.38
CA GLU A 151 -2.35 31.99 -9.54
C GLU A 151 -3.82 32.16 -9.91
N ILE A 152 -4.51 33.11 -9.26
CA ILE A 152 -5.91 33.44 -9.56
C ILE A 152 -6.03 33.90 -11.02
N ALA A 153 -5.15 34.79 -11.44
CA ALA A 153 -5.12 35.29 -12.83
C ALA A 153 -4.80 34.17 -13.84
N ALA A 154 -3.80 33.35 -13.57
CA ALA A 154 -3.39 32.25 -14.44
C ALA A 154 -4.44 31.13 -14.54
N LYS A 155 -5.19 30.88 -13.45
CA LYS A 155 -6.29 29.90 -13.43
C LYS A 155 -7.42 30.29 -14.39
N GLY A 156 -7.77 31.57 -14.42
CA GLY A 156 -8.94 32.05 -15.18
C GLY A 156 -10.23 31.34 -14.76
N ASP A 157 -11.02 30.89 -15.74
CA ASP A 157 -12.33 30.24 -15.52
C ASP A 157 -12.23 28.73 -15.19
N ARG A 158 -11.04 28.13 -15.25
CA ARG A 158 -10.84 26.71 -14.92
C ARG A 158 -11.11 26.43 -13.45
N SER A 159 -11.45 25.19 -13.11
CA SER A 159 -11.41 24.74 -11.71
C SER A 159 -9.98 24.75 -11.17
N TRP A 160 -9.80 24.78 -9.84
CA TRP A 160 -8.47 24.66 -9.24
C TRP A 160 -7.80 23.33 -9.57
N THR A 161 -8.57 22.25 -9.69
CA THR A 161 -8.05 20.93 -10.04
C THR A 161 -7.49 20.92 -11.46
N GLU A 162 -8.26 21.32 -12.47
CA GLU A 162 -7.81 21.38 -13.87
C GLU A 162 -6.55 22.26 -14.01
N TYR A 163 -6.61 23.46 -13.45
CA TYR A 163 -5.48 24.39 -13.51
C TYR A 163 -4.21 23.82 -12.89
N ARG A 164 -4.31 23.25 -11.66
CA ARG A 164 -3.12 22.77 -10.94
C ARG A 164 -2.58 21.46 -11.50
N LEU A 165 -3.41 20.58 -12.04
CA LEU A 165 -2.93 19.39 -12.75
C LEU A 165 -2.07 19.74 -13.95
N ASP A 166 -2.48 20.74 -14.75
CA ASP A 166 -1.70 21.24 -15.89
C ASP A 166 -0.43 21.96 -15.43
N LEU A 167 -0.56 22.85 -14.43
CA LEU A 167 0.55 23.63 -13.88
C LEU A 167 1.67 22.74 -13.34
N MET A 168 1.33 21.73 -12.54
CA MET A 168 2.34 20.86 -11.94
C MET A 168 3.01 19.94 -12.96
N ASN A 169 2.28 19.56 -14.02
CA ASN A 169 2.87 18.84 -15.14
C ASN A 169 3.88 19.72 -15.92
N GLU A 170 3.51 20.97 -16.18
CA GLU A 170 4.41 21.97 -16.80
C GLU A 170 5.64 22.23 -15.91
N ALA A 171 5.42 22.48 -14.62
CA ALA A 171 6.49 22.74 -13.66
C ALA A 171 7.45 21.55 -13.56
N GLY A 172 6.95 20.33 -13.51
CA GLY A 172 7.77 19.12 -13.50
C GLY A 172 8.70 19.04 -14.70
N ARG A 173 8.18 19.30 -15.89
CA ARG A 173 8.99 19.27 -17.14
C ARG A 173 9.99 20.43 -17.21
N ASN A 174 9.53 21.65 -16.95
CA ASN A 174 10.25 22.87 -17.29
C ASN A 174 11.11 23.43 -16.16
N LEU A 175 10.74 23.17 -14.90
CA LEU A 175 11.48 23.68 -13.74
C LEU A 175 12.34 22.61 -13.05
N VAL A 176 12.00 21.33 -13.22
CA VAL A 176 12.71 20.25 -12.53
C VAL A 176 13.47 19.37 -13.52
N ILE A 177 12.76 18.58 -14.34
CA ILE A 177 13.38 17.56 -15.20
C ILE A 177 14.30 18.17 -16.25
N GLY A 178 13.82 19.17 -16.98
CA GLY A 178 14.58 19.83 -18.05
C GLY A 178 15.87 20.49 -17.54
N PRO A 179 15.80 21.37 -16.52
CA PRO A 179 16.99 21.99 -15.92
C PRO A 179 17.96 20.98 -15.30
N ALA A 180 17.45 20.00 -14.55
CA ALA A 180 18.27 18.95 -13.95
C ALA A 180 19.06 18.17 -15.03
N LYS A 181 18.42 17.76 -16.13
CA LYS A 181 19.05 17.02 -17.22
C LYS A 181 20.00 17.88 -18.08
N LYS A 182 19.85 19.21 -18.06
CA LYS A 182 20.87 20.11 -18.66
C LYS A 182 22.15 20.12 -17.84
N VAL A 183 22.07 20.08 -16.51
CA VAL A 183 23.23 20.04 -15.61
C VAL A 183 23.86 18.65 -15.62
N ASN A 184 23.05 17.61 -15.48
CA ASN A 184 23.50 16.21 -15.48
C ASN A 184 22.61 15.38 -16.42
N PRO A 185 23.04 15.11 -17.67
CA PRO A 185 22.23 14.33 -18.62
C PRO A 185 21.87 12.90 -18.17
N LYS A 186 22.57 12.36 -17.17
CA LYS A 186 22.35 11.00 -16.65
C LYS A 186 21.38 10.97 -15.46
N VAL A 187 21.04 12.14 -14.91
CA VAL A 187 20.26 12.20 -13.69
C VAL A 187 18.88 11.55 -13.86
N LYS A 188 18.52 10.75 -12.90
CA LYS A 188 17.15 10.22 -12.73
C LYS A 188 16.41 11.11 -11.76
N VAL A 189 15.27 11.61 -12.19
CA VAL A 189 14.38 12.43 -11.38
C VAL A 189 13.16 11.60 -11.02
N ILE A 190 12.98 11.34 -9.74
CA ILE A 190 11.94 10.48 -9.20
C ILE A 190 10.93 11.35 -8.44
N ILE A 191 9.64 11.02 -8.52
CA ILE A 191 8.59 11.69 -7.76
C ILE A 191 7.99 10.74 -6.72
N LYS A 192 7.82 11.20 -5.49
CA LYS A 192 7.03 10.52 -4.46
C LYS A 192 5.60 11.06 -4.47
N TYR A 193 4.63 10.15 -4.42
CA TYR A 193 3.24 10.46 -4.18
C TYR A 193 2.83 10.09 -2.75
N PRO A 194 1.96 10.89 -2.11
CA PRO A 194 1.52 10.64 -0.74
C PRO A 194 0.55 9.46 -0.65
N ASN A 195 0.35 8.94 0.56
CA ASN A 195 -0.63 7.91 0.86
C ASN A 195 -2.11 8.38 0.75
N TRP A 196 -2.33 9.67 0.61
CA TRP A 196 -3.66 10.33 0.50
C TRP A 196 -4.04 10.66 -0.95
N TYR A 197 -3.62 9.85 -1.87
CA TYR A 197 -3.75 10.01 -3.32
C TYR A 197 -5.19 10.28 -3.83
N ASP A 198 -6.22 9.91 -3.08
CA ASP A 198 -7.61 10.07 -3.51
C ASP A 198 -8.14 11.52 -3.34
N HIS A 199 -7.43 12.40 -2.62
CA HIS A 199 -7.91 13.75 -2.32
C HIS A 199 -7.14 14.86 -3.04
N PHE A 200 -5.98 14.59 -3.59
CA PHE A 200 -4.99 15.63 -3.84
C PHE A 200 -4.77 16.01 -5.29
N GLN A 201 -5.61 15.52 -6.22
CA GLN A 201 -5.63 16.06 -7.57
C GLN A 201 -5.87 17.57 -7.58
N GLY A 202 -6.64 18.11 -6.64
CA GLY A 202 -6.85 19.55 -6.44
C GLY A 202 -5.61 20.34 -5.97
N LEU A 203 -4.52 19.65 -5.58
CA LEU A 203 -3.20 20.22 -5.30
C LEU A 203 -2.22 20.07 -6.47
N GLY A 204 -2.62 19.37 -7.54
CA GLY A 204 -1.81 19.19 -8.74
C GLY A 204 -1.04 17.87 -8.80
N PHE A 205 -1.31 16.90 -7.91
CA PHE A 205 -0.78 15.54 -8.07
C PHE A 205 -1.40 14.87 -9.28
N ASN A 206 -0.70 14.93 -10.41
CA ASN A 206 -1.18 14.39 -11.66
C ASN A 206 -0.76 12.94 -11.82
N LEU A 207 -1.64 12.01 -11.45
CA LEU A 207 -1.37 10.56 -11.48
C LEU A 207 -1.42 9.97 -12.90
N GLU A 208 -1.99 10.69 -13.87
CA GLU A 208 -2.03 10.27 -15.27
C GLU A 208 -0.71 10.59 -15.97
N TRP A 209 -0.21 11.84 -15.84
CA TRP A 209 0.97 12.30 -16.54
C TRP A 209 2.25 12.23 -15.71
N GLY A 210 2.17 12.46 -14.41
CA GLY A 210 3.33 12.44 -13.52
C GLY A 210 4.13 11.14 -13.62
N PRO A 211 3.53 9.95 -13.46
CA PRO A 211 4.25 8.69 -13.63
C PRO A 211 4.88 8.49 -15.01
N GLN A 212 4.47 9.24 -16.02
CA GLN A 212 4.99 9.14 -17.38
C GLN A 212 6.17 10.09 -17.66
N ILE A 213 6.22 11.25 -17.00
CA ILE A 213 7.25 12.26 -17.26
C ILE A 213 8.48 12.11 -16.37
N PHE A 214 8.32 11.60 -15.14
CA PHE A 214 9.42 11.30 -14.23
C PHE A 214 10.08 9.96 -14.56
N ASP A 215 11.37 9.81 -14.22
CA ASP A 215 12.13 8.59 -14.50
C ASP A 215 11.71 7.41 -13.59
N GLY A 216 11.06 7.69 -12.47
CA GLY A 216 10.51 6.72 -11.52
C GLY A 216 9.48 7.33 -10.59
N VAL A 217 8.80 6.47 -9.84
CA VAL A 217 7.80 6.82 -8.84
C VAL A 217 8.20 6.21 -7.51
N TRP A 218 7.91 6.90 -6.42
CA TRP A 218 7.91 6.38 -5.06
C TRP A 218 6.53 6.57 -4.43
N THR A 219 6.22 5.74 -3.46
CA THR A 219 4.90 5.70 -2.85
C THR A 219 4.98 5.93 -1.35
N GLY A 220 4.26 6.91 -0.84
CA GLY A 220 4.02 7.05 0.59
C GLY A 220 3.16 5.89 1.09
N THR A 221 3.66 5.12 2.04
CA THR A 221 2.95 3.97 2.62
C THR A 221 2.68 4.17 4.11
N GLU A 222 2.74 5.42 4.57
CA GLU A 222 2.60 5.82 5.96
C GLU A 222 1.16 5.64 6.44
N THR A 223 0.82 4.48 6.97
CA THR A 223 -0.51 4.26 7.57
C THR A 223 -0.57 4.65 9.04
N ARG A 224 0.59 4.79 9.70
CA ARG A 224 0.70 5.22 11.11
C ARG A 224 -0.32 4.49 11.99
N ASP A 225 -1.09 5.22 12.78
CA ASP A 225 -2.16 4.64 13.61
C ASP A 225 -3.53 4.80 12.92
N PRO A 226 -4.11 3.72 12.38
CA PRO A 226 -5.41 3.78 11.70
C PRO A 226 -6.57 4.10 12.64
N SER A 227 -6.40 3.95 13.96
CA SER A 227 -7.42 4.33 14.93
C SER A 227 -7.58 5.85 15.06
N GLY A 228 -6.54 6.61 14.73
CA GLY A 228 -6.52 8.06 14.77
C GLY A 228 -7.03 8.76 13.50
N ASN A 229 -7.15 8.02 12.39
CA ASN A 229 -7.57 8.59 11.12
C ASN A 229 -8.30 7.54 10.26
N GLN A 230 -9.57 7.77 10.01
CA GLN A 230 -10.46 6.86 9.27
C GLN A 230 -9.98 6.48 7.86
N HIS A 231 -9.10 7.25 7.23
CA HIS A 231 -8.58 6.92 5.89
C HIS A 231 -7.41 5.93 5.94
N LEU A 232 -6.73 5.84 7.06
CA LEU A 232 -5.47 5.11 7.20
C LEU A 232 -5.71 3.68 7.69
N GLN A 233 -6.41 2.86 6.90
CA GLN A 233 -6.57 1.44 7.22
C GLN A 233 -5.24 0.70 7.08
N ASN A 234 -5.06 -0.39 7.85
CA ASN A 234 -3.81 -1.19 7.81
C ASN A 234 -3.47 -1.64 6.38
N TYR A 235 -4.46 -2.11 5.64
CA TYR A 235 -4.30 -2.58 4.26
C TYR A 235 -3.78 -1.52 3.27
N LEU A 236 -3.88 -0.23 3.61
CA LEU A 236 -3.47 0.87 2.72
C LEU A 236 -2.03 0.75 2.27
N SER A 237 -1.08 0.40 3.16
CA SER A 237 0.35 0.30 2.80
C SER A 237 0.58 -0.64 1.61
N TYR A 238 -0.07 -1.80 1.61
CA TYR A 238 -0.02 -2.75 0.50
C TYR A 238 -0.76 -2.23 -0.75
N ASN A 239 -2.00 -1.79 -0.58
CA ASN A 239 -2.88 -1.42 -1.68
C ASN A 239 -2.33 -0.26 -2.52
N ILE A 240 -1.79 0.77 -1.84
CA ILE A 240 -1.23 1.95 -2.52
C ILE A 240 0.07 1.60 -3.27
N MET A 241 0.91 0.72 -2.73
CA MET A 241 2.08 0.22 -3.43
C MET A 241 1.69 -0.46 -4.74
N ARG A 242 0.65 -1.31 -4.71
CA ARG A 242 0.12 -1.99 -5.90
C ARG A 242 -0.44 -1.01 -6.91
N TYR A 243 -1.21 -0.03 -6.45
CA TYR A 243 -1.78 0.99 -7.34
C TYR A 243 -0.70 1.77 -8.10
N PHE A 244 0.33 2.25 -7.39
CA PHE A 244 1.42 2.98 -8.04
C PHE A 244 2.31 2.10 -8.92
N GLU A 245 2.49 0.82 -8.61
CA GLU A 245 3.14 -0.12 -9.53
C GLU A 245 2.36 -0.25 -10.83
N ASN A 246 1.03 -0.40 -10.75
CA ASN A 246 0.17 -0.56 -11.92
C ASN A 246 0.12 0.70 -12.80
N ILE A 247 -0.01 1.91 -12.23
CA ILE A 247 -0.09 3.15 -13.01
C ILE A 247 1.28 3.64 -13.52
N SER A 248 2.37 3.24 -12.89
CA SER A 248 3.73 3.58 -13.33
C SER A 248 4.29 2.62 -14.38
N GLY A 249 3.56 1.57 -14.74
CA GLY A 249 4.03 0.54 -15.67
C GLY A 249 5.27 -0.19 -15.15
N GLY A 250 5.28 -0.56 -13.86
CA GLY A 250 6.38 -1.29 -13.24
C GLY A 250 7.58 -0.41 -12.84
N ARG A 251 7.42 0.90 -12.72
CA ARG A 251 8.49 1.84 -12.36
C ARG A 251 8.37 2.41 -10.94
N ASN A 252 7.54 1.79 -10.08
CA ASN A 252 7.50 2.12 -8.67
C ASN A 252 8.79 1.65 -8.00
N GLY A 253 9.63 2.59 -7.57
CA GLY A 253 10.94 2.31 -6.96
C GLY A 253 10.82 1.71 -5.58
N GLY A 254 9.80 2.10 -4.80
CA GLY A 254 9.65 1.59 -3.45
C GLY A 254 8.59 2.31 -2.63
N GLY A 255 8.46 1.88 -1.39
CA GLY A 255 7.55 2.42 -0.40
C GLY A 255 8.27 3.23 0.67
N TRP A 256 7.69 4.35 1.03
CA TRP A 256 8.21 5.27 2.03
C TRP A 256 7.44 5.09 3.33
N VAL A 257 8.13 4.65 4.39
CA VAL A 257 7.55 4.38 5.70
C VAL A 257 8.00 5.44 6.70
N ASP A 258 7.03 6.19 7.23
CA ASP A 258 7.26 7.05 8.38
C ASP A 258 7.32 6.21 9.65
N SER A 259 8.40 6.38 10.39
CA SER A 259 8.48 5.89 11.77
C SER A 259 7.70 6.77 12.74
N GLY A 260 7.29 7.94 12.27
CA GLY A 260 6.80 9.02 13.09
C GLY A 260 5.35 8.88 13.50
N GLY A 261 5.18 8.72 14.74
CA GLY A 261 3.94 8.83 15.49
C GLY A 261 4.25 8.39 16.89
N ILE A 262 4.51 9.33 17.77
CA ILE A 262 4.75 9.07 19.20
C ILE A 262 3.59 8.29 19.88
N TYR A 263 2.52 8.03 19.14
CA TYR A 263 1.30 7.36 19.61
C TYR A 263 1.15 5.92 19.08
N MET A 264 2.02 5.51 18.15
CA MET A 264 1.94 4.22 17.49
C MET A 264 2.61 3.14 18.35
N SER A 265 2.00 1.96 18.42
CA SER A 265 2.67 0.77 18.95
C SER A 265 3.79 0.30 18.02
N MET A 266 4.79 -0.38 18.53
CA MET A 266 5.95 -0.77 17.72
C MET A 266 5.64 -1.93 16.76
N ASP A 267 4.72 -2.79 17.10
CA ASP A 267 4.20 -3.80 16.20
C ASP A 267 3.41 -3.19 15.04
N ARG A 268 2.74 -2.05 15.26
CA ARG A 268 2.11 -1.30 14.18
C ARG A 268 3.13 -0.72 13.19
N TYR A 269 4.28 -0.27 13.68
CA TYR A 269 5.40 0.11 12.81
C TYR A 269 5.92 -1.09 12.01
N ALA A 270 6.05 -2.25 12.67
CA ALA A 270 6.44 -3.50 12.01
C ALA A 270 5.47 -3.90 10.91
N GLU A 271 4.16 -3.81 11.14
CA GLU A 271 3.12 -4.07 10.14
C GLU A 271 3.28 -3.16 8.89
N GLN A 272 3.55 -1.86 9.07
CA GLN A 272 3.74 -0.96 7.93
C GLN A 272 4.95 -1.36 7.07
N LEU A 273 6.07 -1.71 7.70
CA LEU A 273 7.26 -2.20 7.01
C LEU A 273 6.97 -3.48 6.24
N PHE A 274 6.31 -4.43 6.92
CA PHE A 274 5.92 -5.72 6.35
C PHE A 274 5.00 -5.56 5.14
N LEU A 275 3.88 -4.83 5.30
CA LEU A 275 2.89 -4.61 4.23
C LEU A 275 3.47 -3.89 3.02
N THR A 276 4.41 -2.95 3.26
CA THR A 276 5.14 -2.27 2.19
C THR A 276 6.00 -3.25 1.40
N ALA A 277 6.75 -4.11 2.09
CA ALA A 277 7.69 -5.03 1.45
C ALA A 277 6.99 -6.20 0.73
N ILE A 278 5.93 -6.78 1.30
CA ILE A 278 5.19 -7.89 0.66
C ILE A 278 4.40 -7.46 -0.58
N ALA A 279 4.19 -6.16 -0.79
CA ALA A 279 3.69 -5.62 -2.05
C ALA A 279 4.71 -5.70 -3.20
N LYS A 280 5.90 -6.27 -2.95
CA LYS A 280 7.02 -6.46 -3.90
C LYS A 280 7.65 -5.13 -4.35
N GLY A 281 7.71 -4.16 -3.43
CA GLY A 281 8.52 -2.96 -3.63
C GLY A 281 10.01 -3.30 -3.78
N ARG A 282 10.72 -2.58 -4.65
CA ARG A 282 12.16 -2.80 -4.88
C ARG A 282 13.03 -2.22 -3.76
N ASP A 283 12.47 -1.29 -3.01
CA ASP A 283 13.15 -0.57 -1.94
C ASP A 283 12.14 -0.18 -0.84
N VAL A 284 12.57 -0.20 0.41
CA VAL A 284 11.83 0.27 1.57
C VAL A 284 12.57 1.45 2.17
N MET A 285 11.99 2.65 2.06
CA MET A 285 12.56 3.88 2.60
C MET A 285 12.13 4.08 4.05
N LEU A 286 13.09 4.35 4.90
CA LEU A 286 12.86 4.72 6.29
C LEU A 286 12.96 6.24 6.46
N PHE A 287 11.88 6.89 6.75
CA PHE A 287 11.82 8.30 7.09
C PHE A 287 11.72 8.47 8.61
N ASP A 288 12.68 9.08 9.28
CA ASP A 288 13.89 9.66 8.74
C ASP A 288 15.12 9.29 9.60
N TYR A 289 16.27 9.75 9.16
CA TYR A 289 17.56 9.53 9.86
C TYR A 289 17.51 9.92 11.33
N SER A 290 16.86 11.04 11.69
CA SER A 290 16.72 11.50 13.06
C SER A 290 15.87 10.56 13.93
N GLN A 291 14.86 9.94 13.34
CA GLN A 291 14.00 8.97 14.02
C GLN A 291 14.77 7.68 14.33
N LEU A 292 15.65 7.26 13.43
CA LEU A 292 16.50 6.09 13.64
C LEU A 292 17.51 6.29 14.77
N LEU A 293 17.84 7.55 15.11
CA LEU A 293 18.67 7.89 16.26
C LEU A 293 17.91 7.96 17.59
N SER A 294 16.58 7.85 17.57
CA SER A 294 15.77 7.93 18.78
C SER A 294 16.02 6.74 19.70
N VAL A 295 16.47 7.03 20.93
CA VAL A 295 16.92 6.02 21.92
C VAL A 295 15.78 5.53 22.82
N ARG A 296 14.57 6.09 22.72
CA ARG A 296 13.55 5.91 23.75
C ARG A 296 12.70 4.66 23.52
N LEU A 297 13.16 3.54 24.08
CA LEU A 297 12.28 2.42 24.40
C LEU A 297 11.31 2.86 25.51
N ASN A 298 10.04 2.97 25.18
CA ASN A 298 9.02 3.35 26.14
C ASN A 298 7.99 2.22 26.26
N PRO A 299 7.72 1.70 27.46
CA PRO A 299 6.74 0.62 27.68
C PRO A 299 5.36 0.88 27.08
N ARG A 300 4.95 2.15 26.91
CA ARG A 300 3.69 2.51 26.23
C ARG A 300 3.61 2.10 24.76
N PHE A 301 4.76 1.83 24.11
CA PHE A 301 4.83 1.35 22.74
C PHE A 301 4.62 -0.16 22.62
N ARG A 302 4.54 -0.86 23.77
CA ARG A 302 4.17 -2.27 23.84
C ARG A 302 2.65 -2.39 23.83
N ALA A 303 2.11 -3.04 22.81
CA ALA A 303 0.66 -3.24 22.70
C ALA A 303 0.14 -4.26 23.75
N PRO A 304 -1.15 -4.18 24.13
CA PRO A 304 -1.73 -5.09 25.13
C PRO A 304 -1.70 -6.58 24.74
N TRP A 305 -1.75 -6.89 23.44
CA TRP A 305 -1.74 -8.25 22.90
C TRP A 305 -0.37 -8.92 22.84
N GLN A 306 0.70 -8.26 23.27
CA GLN A 306 2.10 -8.72 23.14
C GLN A 306 2.48 -9.91 24.03
N ASP A 307 1.55 -10.41 24.85
CA ASP A 307 1.80 -11.58 25.71
C ASP A 307 1.62 -12.92 24.98
N GLY A 308 1.17 -12.90 23.72
CA GLY A 308 0.92 -14.06 22.88
C GLY A 308 2.06 -14.40 21.91
N ALA A 309 1.87 -15.45 21.13
CA ALA A 309 2.76 -15.83 20.02
C ALA A 309 2.49 -14.95 18.79
N VAL A 310 2.84 -13.67 18.86
CA VAL A 310 2.62 -12.69 17.80
C VAL A 310 3.79 -12.65 16.84
N SER A 311 3.53 -12.28 15.57
CA SER A 311 4.56 -12.19 14.53
C SER A 311 5.62 -11.13 14.81
N TRP A 312 5.22 -10.04 15.50
CA TRP A 312 6.07 -8.89 15.82
C TRP A 312 6.18 -8.71 17.33
N ASN A 313 6.97 -9.59 17.97
CA ASN A 313 7.12 -9.55 19.41
C ASN A 313 7.98 -8.36 19.85
N TYR A 314 7.46 -7.52 20.72
CA TYR A 314 8.11 -6.29 21.19
C TYR A 314 9.46 -6.57 21.86
N ASP A 315 9.54 -7.59 22.72
CA ASP A 315 10.74 -7.90 23.48
C ASP A 315 11.86 -8.43 22.57
N GLU A 316 11.52 -9.18 21.53
CA GLU A 316 12.47 -9.63 20.50
C GLU A 316 12.96 -8.47 19.63
N MET A 317 12.02 -7.64 19.15
CA MET A 317 12.36 -6.49 18.30
C MET A 317 13.18 -5.42 19.02
N THR A 318 13.12 -5.38 20.34
CA THR A 318 13.84 -4.38 21.15
C THR A 318 15.01 -4.95 21.94
N ALA A 319 15.32 -6.23 21.77
CA ALA A 319 16.41 -6.89 22.47
C ALA A 319 17.77 -6.25 22.14
N PRO A 320 18.66 -6.10 23.14
CA PRO A 320 20.03 -5.62 22.94
C PRO A 320 20.81 -6.49 21.95
N ILE A 321 21.67 -5.84 21.17
CA ILE A 321 22.49 -6.50 20.15
C ILE A 321 23.87 -6.80 20.73
N GLN A 322 24.37 -8.04 20.54
CA GLN A 322 25.73 -8.41 20.89
C GLN A 322 26.64 -8.27 19.66
N LYS A 323 27.62 -7.36 19.71
CA LYS A 323 28.68 -7.22 18.70
C LYS A 323 30.03 -7.59 19.33
N GLY A 324 30.40 -8.86 19.25
CA GLY A 324 31.59 -9.39 19.88
C GLY A 324 31.49 -9.30 21.42
N LYS A 325 32.29 -8.43 22.03
CA LYS A 325 32.26 -8.18 23.49
C LYS A 325 31.41 -6.98 23.90
N GLU A 326 30.94 -6.21 22.95
CA GLU A 326 30.14 -5.01 23.19
C GLU A 326 28.65 -5.34 23.14
N THR A 327 27.88 -4.75 24.06
CA THR A 327 26.43 -4.76 24.03
C THR A 327 25.96 -3.41 23.50
N VAL A 328 25.31 -3.40 22.31
CA VAL A 328 24.73 -2.21 21.75
C VAL A 328 23.33 -2.03 22.32
N THR A 329 23.08 -0.90 22.94
CA THR A 329 21.73 -0.52 23.36
C THR A 329 20.95 -0.10 22.11
N PRO A 330 19.85 -0.78 21.75
CA PRO A 330 19.13 -0.47 20.54
C PRO A 330 18.42 0.89 20.64
N THR A 331 18.35 1.58 19.52
CA THR A 331 17.34 2.61 19.30
C THR A 331 16.07 1.94 18.81
N THR A 332 14.92 2.44 19.20
CA THR A 332 13.66 1.77 18.93
C THR A 332 13.45 1.53 17.43
N MET A 333 13.53 2.59 16.63
CA MET A 333 13.13 2.52 15.22
C MET A 333 14.13 1.75 14.35
N ALA A 334 15.43 1.96 14.54
CA ALA A 334 16.44 1.27 13.75
C ALA A 334 16.45 -0.24 14.03
N ARG A 335 16.33 -0.62 15.31
CA ARG A 335 16.34 -2.04 15.70
C ARG A 335 15.10 -2.78 15.22
N ILE A 336 13.92 -2.17 15.34
CA ILE A 336 12.68 -2.77 14.86
C ILE A 336 12.72 -2.92 13.34
N ALA A 337 13.16 -1.89 12.61
CA ALA A 337 13.30 -1.98 11.16
C ALA A 337 14.22 -3.13 10.74
N ASP A 338 15.38 -3.30 11.39
CA ASP A 338 16.31 -4.40 11.10
C ASP A 338 15.66 -5.78 11.28
N VAL A 339 15.03 -6.01 12.44
CA VAL A 339 14.40 -7.31 12.75
C VAL A 339 13.29 -7.63 11.74
N VAL A 340 12.41 -6.65 11.50
CA VAL A 340 11.25 -6.84 10.62
C VAL A 340 11.69 -7.04 9.17
N LEU A 341 12.58 -6.18 8.66
CA LEU A 341 12.97 -6.23 7.26
C LEU A 341 13.82 -7.47 6.94
N ARG A 342 14.66 -7.96 7.84
CA ARG A 342 15.38 -9.24 7.66
C ARG A 342 14.41 -10.42 7.59
N LYS A 343 13.45 -10.50 8.52
CA LYS A 343 12.44 -11.57 8.52
C LYS A 343 11.58 -11.49 7.25
N THR A 344 11.19 -10.29 6.85
CA THR A 344 10.36 -10.06 5.66
C THR A 344 11.13 -10.35 4.36
N ASP A 345 12.43 -10.04 4.29
CA ASP A 345 13.26 -10.33 3.11
C ASP A 345 13.29 -11.84 2.79
N GLU A 346 13.43 -12.67 3.82
CA GLU A 346 13.38 -14.13 3.64
C GLU A 346 12.02 -14.61 3.09
N LEU A 347 10.93 -14.01 3.55
CA LEU A 347 9.58 -14.33 3.07
C LEU A 347 9.37 -13.82 1.63
N VAL A 348 9.71 -12.57 1.35
CA VAL A 348 9.55 -11.94 0.02
C VAL A 348 10.25 -12.73 -1.08
N GLY A 349 11.40 -13.37 -0.76
CA GLY A 349 12.11 -14.25 -1.67
C GLY A 349 11.34 -15.53 -2.07
N LYS A 350 10.31 -15.91 -1.30
CA LYS A 350 9.46 -17.09 -1.58
C LYS A 350 8.17 -16.71 -2.32
N LEU A 351 7.79 -15.43 -2.33
CA LEU A 351 6.55 -14.93 -2.93
C LEU A 351 6.71 -14.70 -4.44
N GLY A 352 5.64 -14.95 -5.19
CA GLY A 352 5.50 -14.53 -6.59
C GLY A 352 5.11 -13.06 -6.76
N GLU A 353 4.55 -12.72 -7.92
CA GLU A 353 3.99 -11.39 -8.16
C GLU A 353 2.57 -11.30 -7.57
N PRO A 354 2.24 -10.19 -6.91
CA PRO A 354 0.92 -10.00 -6.32
C PRO A 354 -0.21 -10.05 -7.35
N ILE A 355 -1.29 -10.74 -7.00
CA ILE A 355 -2.53 -10.82 -7.78
C ILE A 355 -3.73 -10.50 -6.90
N GLY A 356 -4.84 -10.06 -7.51
CA GLY A 356 -6.04 -9.71 -6.76
C GLY A 356 -7.26 -9.43 -7.62
N ILE A 357 -8.35 -9.04 -6.95
CA ILE A 357 -9.59 -8.59 -7.55
C ILE A 357 -9.33 -7.24 -8.21
N GLN A 358 -9.54 -7.16 -9.51
CA GLN A 358 -9.25 -5.94 -10.25
C GLN A 358 -10.35 -4.90 -10.07
N SER A 359 -9.99 -3.77 -9.48
CA SER A 359 -10.85 -2.60 -9.29
C SER A 359 -10.47 -1.48 -10.24
N TYR A 360 -11.47 -0.98 -11.00
CA TYR A 360 -11.26 0.09 -11.98
C TYR A 360 -11.39 1.47 -11.32
N LYS A 361 -10.30 2.22 -11.30
CA LYS A 361 -10.20 3.58 -10.78
C LYS A 361 -9.76 4.53 -11.89
N VAL A 362 -10.67 5.32 -12.43
CA VAL A 362 -10.36 6.35 -13.42
C VAL A 362 -9.49 7.43 -12.79
N PHE A 363 -8.48 7.91 -13.51
CA PHE A 363 -7.64 9.00 -13.03
C PHE A 363 -8.46 10.23 -12.65
N HIS A 364 -8.11 10.85 -11.54
CA HIS A 364 -8.71 12.07 -10.98
C HIS A 364 -10.22 11.99 -10.69
N ALA A 365 -10.80 10.80 -10.76
CA ALA A 365 -12.17 10.57 -10.36
C ALA A 365 -12.34 10.64 -8.84
N THR A 366 -13.52 11.06 -8.39
CA THR A 366 -13.89 11.22 -6.99
C THR A 366 -15.09 10.38 -6.61
N GLY A 367 -15.28 10.16 -5.32
CA GLY A 367 -16.36 9.39 -4.72
C GLY A 367 -15.95 7.98 -4.33
N GLU A 368 -16.39 7.54 -3.17
CA GLU A 368 -15.99 6.30 -2.51
C GLU A 368 -14.46 6.21 -2.35
N GLU A 369 -13.83 7.32 -1.99
CA GLU A 369 -12.41 7.42 -1.74
C GLU A 369 -11.99 6.40 -0.67
N PHE A 370 -10.85 5.75 -0.89
CA PHE A 370 -10.25 4.74 -0.01
C PHE A 370 -11.08 3.48 0.26
N LEU A 371 -12.24 3.30 -0.39
CA LEU A 371 -13.10 2.13 -0.16
C LEU A 371 -12.36 0.81 -0.34
N GLN A 372 -11.46 0.71 -1.32
CA GLN A 372 -10.68 -0.51 -1.58
C GLN A 372 -9.82 -0.94 -0.38
N ASN A 373 -9.41 0.01 0.49
CA ASN A 373 -8.68 -0.33 1.70
C ASN A 373 -9.57 -1.06 2.72
N TYR A 374 -10.82 -0.60 2.88
CA TYR A 374 -11.81 -1.28 3.73
C TYR A 374 -12.20 -2.66 3.17
N LEU A 375 -12.30 -2.77 1.85
CA LEU A 375 -12.53 -4.07 1.19
C LEU A 375 -11.36 -5.03 1.42
N GLY A 376 -10.12 -4.53 1.38
CA GLY A 376 -8.94 -5.30 1.76
C GLY A 376 -8.97 -5.78 3.20
N MET A 377 -9.41 -4.92 4.13
CA MET A 377 -9.56 -5.26 5.55
C MET A 377 -10.66 -6.29 5.83
N ILE A 378 -11.62 -6.45 4.93
CA ILE A 378 -12.59 -7.56 5.00
C ILE A 378 -12.16 -8.78 4.19
N GLY A 379 -10.88 -8.92 3.83
CA GLY A 379 -10.30 -10.11 3.22
C GLY A 379 -10.52 -10.26 1.71
N LEU A 380 -10.79 -9.17 1.00
CA LEU A 380 -10.81 -9.12 -0.46
C LEU A 380 -9.43 -8.67 -0.94
N PRO A 381 -8.66 -9.52 -1.63
CA PRO A 381 -7.35 -9.12 -2.15
C PRO A 381 -7.52 -8.12 -3.29
N MET A 382 -7.31 -6.83 -3.01
CA MET A 382 -7.57 -5.75 -3.96
C MET A 382 -6.36 -5.47 -4.85
N ASP A 383 -6.61 -5.18 -6.13
CA ASP A 383 -5.60 -4.70 -7.08
C ASP A 383 -6.22 -3.62 -7.99
N MET A 384 -5.78 -2.37 -7.86
CA MET A 384 -6.40 -1.22 -8.52
C MET A 384 -5.72 -0.91 -9.86
N TYR A 385 -6.55 -0.62 -10.87
CA TYR A 385 -6.10 -0.25 -12.23
C TYR A 385 -6.79 1.02 -12.73
N SER A 386 -6.04 1.86 -13.45
CA SER A 386 -6.59 3.04 -14.14
C SER A 386 -7.17 2.74 -15.52
N ALA A 387 -6.90 1.56 -16.06
CA ALA A 387 -7.54 1.02 -17.26
C ALA A 387 -8.63 -0.01 -16.88
N PHE A 388 -9.71 -0.07 -17.64
CA PHE A 388 -10.76 -1.07 -17.40
C PHE A 388 -10.18 -2.49 -17.58
N PRO A 389 -10.35 -3.39 -16.59
CA PRO A 389 -9.77 -4.72 -16.62
C PRO A 389 -10.49 -5.64 -17.62
N GLU A 390 -10.02 -5.72 -18.84
CA GLU A 390 -10.60 -6.60 -19.86
C GLU A 390 -10.23 -8.07 -19.66
N GLY A 391 -11.14 -8.98 -20.01
CA GLY A 391 -10.88 -10.43 -20.02
C GLY A 391 -10.84 -11.10 -18.65
N ARG A 392 -11.21 -10.40 -17.58
CA ARG A 392 -11.34 -10.96 -16.25
C ARG A 392 -12.71 -11.59 -16.02
N LYS A 393 -12.76 -12.61 -15.17
CA LYS A 393 -14.04 -13.22 -14.80
C LYS A 393 -14.86 -12.32 -13.88
N VAL A 394 -14.19 -11.56 -13.01
CA VAL A 394 -14.80 -10.61 -12.08
C VAL A 394 -14.11 -9.25 -12.16
N VAL A 395 -14.90 -8.17 -12.20
CA VAL A 395 -14.42 -6.79 -12.15
C VAL A 395 -15.21 -6.02 -11.09
N LEU A 396 -14.50 -5.23 -10.25
CA LEU A 396 -15.11 -4.32 -9.28
C LEU A 396 -15.10 -2.88 -9.81
N LEU A 397 -16.25 -2.22 -9.76
CA LEU A 397 -16.47 -0.84 -10.18
C LEU A 397 -17.06 -0.04 -9.02
N THR A 398 -16.29 0.89 -8.48
CA THR A 398 -16.73 1.86 -7.48
C THR A 398 -17.27 3.13 -8.15
N ARG A 399 -17.78 4.07 -7.36
CA ARG A 399 -18.28 5.37 -7.85
C ARG A 399 -17.29 6.07 -8.79
N GLN A 400 -16.00 5.91 -8.58
CA GLN A 400 -14.94 6.50 -9.39
C GLN A 400 -15.01 6.08 -10.87
N ALA A 401 -15.55 4.90 -11.15
CA ALA A 401 -15.75 4.43 -12.53
C ALA A 401 -16.77 5.27 -13.33
N ALA A 402 -17.65 6.02 -12.65
CA ALA A 402 -18.65 6.88 -13.32
C ALA A 402 -18.03 7.99 -14.17
N ALA A 403 -16.76 8.33 -13.93
CA ALA A 403 -16.01 9.31 -14.74
C ALA A 403 -15.68 8.82 -16.16
N ASP A 404 -15.77 7.51 -16.41
CA ASP A 404 -15.58 6.95 -17.75
C ASP A 404 -16.84 7.07 -18.61
N PRO A 405 -16.83 7.88 -19.70
CA PRO A 405 -18.00 8.03 -20.56
C PRO A 405 -18.39 6.73 -21.29
N ALA A 406 -17.46 5.79 -21.48
CA ALA A 406 -17.68 4.50 -22.12
C ALA A 406 -18.02 3.37 -21.14
N LEU A 407 -18.23 3.67 -19.85
CA LEU A 407 -18.40 2.67 -18.81
C LEU A 407 -19.50 1.65 -19.10
N ILE A 408 -20.67 2.10 -19.54
CA ILE A 408 -21.82 1.21 -19.79
C ILE A 408 -21.54 0.21 -20.91
N ASP A 409 -20.87 0.63 -21.97
CA ASP A 409 -20.49 -0.27 -23.06
C ASP A 409 -19.45 -1.30 -22.60
N LYS A 410 -18.52 -0.90 -21.73
CA LYS A 410 -17.56 -1.80 -21.10
C LYS A 410 -18.24 -2.83 -20.18
N ILE A 411 -19.18 -2.39 -19.34
CA ILE A 411 -19.99 -3.29 -18.50
C ILE A 411 -20.77 -4.28 -19.38
N ARG A 412 -21.46 -3.79 -20.41
CA ARG A 412 -22.24 -4.62 -21.33
C ARG A 412 -21.37 -5.67 -22.04
N LYS A 413 -20.20 -5.26 -22.55
CA LYS A 413 -19.21 -6.15 -23.18
C LYS A 413 -18.72 -7.24 -22.21
N GLN A 414 -18.41 -6.87 -20.96
CA GLN A 414 -17.98 -7.79 -19.91
C GLN A 414 -19.04 -8.86 -19.62
N LEU A 415 -20.29 -8.44 -19.38
CA LEU A 415 -21.42 -9.33 -19.08
C LEU A 415 -21.77 -10.25 -20.26
N GLN A 416 -21.77 -9.72 -21.50
CA GLN A 416 -22.00 -10.51 -22.72
C GLN A 416 -20.89 -11.53 -22.96
N GLY A 417 -19.67 -11.23 -22.56
CA GLY A 417 -18.52 -12.13 -22.60
C GLY A 417 -18.60 -13.28 -21.60
N GLY A 418 -19.51 -13.20 -20.62
CA GLY A 418 -19.68 -14.18 -19.55
C GLY A 418 -18.85 -13.88 -18.29
N GLY A 419 -18.27 -12.68 -18.19
CA GLY A 419 -17.68 -12.18 -16.95
C GLY A 419 -18.74 -11.53 -16.06
N ASP A 420 -18.47 -11.48 -14.76
CA ASP A 420 -19.30 -10.85 -13.77
C ASP A 420 -18.81 -9.42 -13.47
N VAL A 421 -19.71 -8.52 -13.12
CA VAL A 421 -19.42 -7.15 -12.74
C VAL A 421 -20.02 -6.87 -11.36
N PHE A 422 -19.20 -6.46 -10.42
CA PHE A 422 -19.62 -5.92 -9.14
C PHE A 422 -19.62 -4.40 -9.21
N ILE A 423 -20.74 -3.77 -8.90
CA ILE A 423 -20.83 -2.33 -8.71
C ILE A 423 -21.20 -2.02 -7.26
N THR A 424 -20.76 -0.87 -6.77
CA THR A 424 -21.18 -0.36 -5.47
C THR A 424 -22.48 0.43 -5.55
N THR A 425 -23.15 0.63 -4.43
CA THR A 425 -24.29 1.56 -4.37
C THR A 425 -23.89 2.99 -4.72
N GLY A 426 -22.65 3.41 -4.44
CA GLY A 426 -22.15 4.72 -4.86
C GLY A 426 -22.07 4.86 -6.37
N LEU A 427 -21.66 3.81 -7.09
CA LEU A 427 -21.70 3.82 -8.56
C LEU A 427 -23.14 3.80 -9.07
N LEU A 428 -24.01 2.95 -8.52
CA LEU A 428 -25.42 2.90 -8.89
C LEU A 428 -26.09 4.28 -8.77
N GLN A 429 -25.80 5.03 -7.68
CA GLN A 429 -26.30 6.40 -7.48
C GLN A 429 -25.75 7.40 -8.49
N ALA A 430 -24.55 7.17 -9.02
CA ALA A 430 -23.92 8.07 -9.97
C ALA A 430 -24.42 7.87 -11.42
N ILE A 431 -24.94 6.67 -11.76
CA ILE A 431 -25.35 6.31 -13.13
C ILE A 431 -26.73 5.65 -13.21
N PRO A 432 -27.75 6.10 -12.46
CA PRO A 432 -29.01 5.37 -12.34
C PRO A 432 -29.73 5.16 -13.68
N ASP A 433 -29.78 6.18 -14.53
CA ASP A 433 -30.46 6.10 -15.83
C ASP A 433 -29.67 5.28 -16.86
N LYS A 434 -28.33 5.31 -16.76
CA LYS A 434 -27.48 4.59 -17.70
C LYS A 434 -27.46 3.08 -17.46
N ILE A 435 -27.53 2.65 -16.18
CA ILE A 435 -27.52 1.24 -15.81
C ILE A 435 -28.87 0.56 -16.05
N ALA A 436 -29.94 1.32 -16.14
CA ALA A 436 -31.31 0.81 -16.33
C ALA A 436 -31.47 -0.06 -17.59
N ASP A 437 -30.65 0.16 -18.63
CA ASP A 437 -30.62 -0.69 -19.85
C ASP A 437 -30.06 -2.11 -19.55
N ILE A 438 -29.32 -2.28 -18.47
CA ILE A 438 -28.78 -3.57 -18.03
C ILE A 438 -29.67 -4.17 -16.94
N CYS A 439 -30.07 -3.37 -15.97
CA CYS A 439 -30.98 -3.75 -14.89
C CYS A 439 -31.66 -2.51 -14.31
N GLU A 440 -32.99 -2.55 -14.16
CA GLU A 440 -33.80 -1.46 -13.60
C GLU A 440 -33.67 -1.38 -12.09
N LEU A 441 -32.51 -0.94 -11.62
CA LEU A 441 -32.17 -0.72 -10.21
C LEU A 441 -31.98 0.77 -9.93
N ARG A 442 -32.32 1.17 -8.72
CA ARG A 442 -31.99 2.50 -8.18
C ARG A 442 -31.74 2.46 -6.68
N CYS A 443 -31.04 3.45 -6.15
CA CYS A 443 -31.03 3.73 -4.73
C CYS A 443 -32.16 4.71 -4.39
N ALA A 444 -32.88 4.44 -3.30
CA ALA A 444 -33.84 5.42 -2.76
C ALA A 444 -33.09 6.62 -2.16
N ASP A 445 -33.81 7.74 -2.02
CA ASP A 445 -33.26 8.96 -1.39
C ASP A 445 -33.03 8.82 0.13
N TYR A 446 -33.56 7.77 0.74
CA TYR A 446 -33.45 7.48 2.15
C TYR A 446 -32.74 6.14 2.39
N LYS A 447 -32.25 5.96 3.61
CA LYS A 447 -31.42 4.84 4.04
C LYS A 447 -32.19 3.84 4.87
N ALA A 448 -31.66 2.63 4.98
CA ALA A 448 -32.15 1.60 5.91
C ALA A 448 -31.17 1.42 7.08
N ILE A 449 -31.72 1.24 8.26
CA ILE A 449 -30.97 0.77 9.43
C ILE A 449 -31.17 -0.74 9.52
N VAL A 450 -30.07 -1.49 9.51
CA VAL A 450 -30.08 -2.95 9.50
C VAL A 450 -29.12 -3.52 10.55
N ASN A 451 -29.49 -4.66 11.15
CA ASN A 451 -28.63 -5.44 12.03
C ASN A 451 -28.94 -6.94 12.00
N ASP A 452 -29.97 -7.36 11.26
CA ASP A 452 -30.36 -8.77 11.10
C ASP A 452 -30.25 -9.16 9.62
N PHE A 453 -29.33 -10.07 9.30
CA PHE A 453 -29.04 -10.58 7.96
C PHE A 453 -29.69 -11.96 7.72
N GLY A 454 -30.73 -12.28 8.48
CA GLY A 454 -31.47 -13.54 8.38
C GLY A 454 -30.57 -14.76 8.64
N ARG A 455 -30.49 -15.66 7.68
CA ARG A 455 -29.66 -16.87 7.78
C ARG A 455 -28.16 -16.62 7.94
N TYR A 456 -27.70 -15.44 7.61
CA TYR A 456 -26.29 -15.05 7.70
C TYR A 456 -25.90 -14.49 9.08
N GLY A 457 -26.87 -14.38 10.01
CA GLY A 457 -26.61 -13.93 11.38
C GLY A 457 -26.98 -12.47 11.64
N LYS A 458 -26.51 -11.95 12.75
CA LYS A 458 -26.81 -10.59 13.22
C LYS A 458 -25.54 -9.83 13.51
N SER A 459 -25.58 -8.51 13.26
CA SER A 459 -24.60 -7.57 13.77
C SER A 459 -24.97 -7.13 15.18
N GLU A 460 -23.98 -6.89 16.02
CA GLU A 460 -24.17 -6.28 17.34
C GLU A 460 -24.54 -4.79 17.24
N LYS A 461 -24.18 -4.15 16.13
CA LYS A 461 -24.44 -2.73 15.88
C LYS A 461 -25.50 -2.55 14.80
N ASP A 462 -26.22 -1.45 14.90
CA ASP A 462 -27.04 -0.94 13.81
C ASP A 462 -26.15 -0.37 12.70
N ILE A 463 -26.41 -0.76 11.47
CA ILE A 463 -25.67 -0.35 10.28
C ILE A 463 -26.59 0.44 9.36
N LEU A 464 -26.12 1.58 8.87
CA LEU A 464 -26.87 2.41 7.94
C LEU A 464 -26.43 2.13 6.51
N ILE A 465 -27.34 1.61 5.67
CA ILE A 465 -27.08 1.26 4.28
C ILE A 465 -28.00 2.00 3.31
N PRO A 466 -27.57 2.27 2.07
CA PRO A 466 -28.47 2.71 0.98
C PRO A 466 -29.56 1.66 0.72
N GLN A 467 -30.77 2.11 0.43
CA GLN A 467 -31.85 1.22 0.05
C GLN A 467 -31.83 0.98 -1.46
N ILE A 468 -31.48 -0.23 -1.88
CA ILE A 468 -31.58 -0.65 -3.27
C ILE A 468 -33.04 -1.02 -3.57
N GLN A 469 -33.61 -0.43 -4.62
CA GLN A 469 -34.93 -0.76 -5.15
C GLN A 469 -34.78 -1.37 -6.54
N TYR A 470 -35.46 -2.48 -6.78
CA TYR A 470 -35.57 -3.10 -8.11
C TYR A 470 -37.02 -2.99 -8.58
N LEU A 471 -37.19 -2.69 -9.86
CA LEU A 471 -38.50 -2.33 -10.45
C LEU A 471 -39.14 -3.49 -11.19
N THR A 472 -38.38 -4.54 -11.45
CA THR A 472 -38.81 -5.77 -12.12
C THR A 472 -38.44 -6.99 -11.28
N ASN A 473 -38.89 -8.18 -11.67
CA ASN A 473 -38.55 -9.44 -11.03
C ASN A 473 -37.55 -10.29 -11.84
N ASP A 474 -36.75 -9.66 -12.67
CA ASP A 474 -35.64 -10.26 -13.42
C ASP A 474 -34.30 -10.23 -12.63
N SER A 475 -34.36 -9.75 -11.42
CA SER A 475 -33.21 -9.64 -10.49
C SER A 475 -33.67 -9.98 -9.07
N TRP A 476 -32.73 -10.31 -8.18
CA TRP A 476 -33.06 -10.78 -6.83
C TRP A 476 -31.95 -10.50 -5.81
N GLU A 477 -32.33 -10.57 -4.56
CA GLU A 477 -31.45 -10.40 -3.41
C GLU A 477 -30.66 -11.69 -3.16
N VAL A 478 -29.33 -11.58 -3.09
CA VAL A 478 -28.44 -12.67 -2.64
C VAL A 478 -28.35 -12.64 -1.10
N ILE A 479 -28.17 -11.43 -0.55
CA ILE A 479 -28.14 -11.15 0.87
C ILE A 479 -29.06 -9.97 1.13
N SER A 480 -29.97 -10.14 2.11
CA SER A 480 -30.86 -9.07 2.59
C SER A 480 -30.64 -8.85 4.07
N ALA A 481 -30.85 -7.62 4.52
CA ALA A 481 -30.79 -7.26 5.92
C ALA A 481 -31.96 -6.35 6.33
N GLY A 482 -32.34 -6.42 7.59
CA GLY A 482 -33.42 -5.63 8.16
C GLY A 482 -33.26 -5.42 9.65
N ARG A 483 -34.39 -5.10 10.31
CA ARG A 483 -34.49 -5.05 11.77
C ARG A 483 -35.49 -6.07 12.26
N PRO A 484 -35.23 -6.76 13.38
CA PRO A 484 -36.13 -7.77 13.94
C PRO A 484 -37.51 -7.22 14.34
N LEU A 485 -37.56 -5.93 14.71
CA LEU A 485 -38.78 -5.26 15.21
C LEU A 485 -39.85 -4.98 14.14
N THR A 486 -39.51 -5.11 12.86
CA THR A 486 -40.47 -4.80 11.79
C THR A 486 -41.36 -5.94 11.40
N GLY A 487 -41.19 -7.12 12.02
CA GLY A 487 -42.08 -8.29 11.82
C GLY A 487 -42.21 -8.76 10.37
N GLY A 488 -41.45 -8.18 9.48
CA GLY A 488 -41.49 -8.40 8.05
C GLY A 488 -40.33 -9.27 7.58
N VAL A 489 -40.65 -10.13 6.64
CA VAL A 489 -39.70 -11.07 6.04
C VAL A 489 -38.80 -10.36 4.98
N SER A 490 -39.12 -9.14 4.57
CA SER A 490 -38.41 -8.40 3.57
C SER A 490 -37.42 -7.41 4.18
N GLY A 491 -36.15 -7.72 4.09
CA GLY A 491 -35.07 -6.78 4.36
C GLY A 491 -34.74 -5.94 3.12
N TRP A 492 -33.67 -5.18 3.24
CA TRP A 492 -33.11 -4.42 2.11
C TRP A 492 -31.92 -5.16 1.53
N PRO A 493 -31.71 -5.15 0.21
CA PRO A 493 -30.58 -5.81 -0.40
C PRO A 493 -29.25 -5.27 0.13
N VAL A 494 -28.40 -6.17 0.59
CA VAL A 494 -26.99 -5.92 0.89
C VAL A 494 -26.12 -6.35 -0.29
N LEU A 495 -26.47 -7.47 -0.90
CA LEU A 495 -25.92 -7.93 -2.16
C LEU A 495 -27.08 -8.33 -3.08
N HIS A 496 -27.23 -7.60 -4.18
CA HIS A 496 -28.23 -7.82 -5.21
C HIS A 496 -27.58 -8.42 -6.45
N ARG A 497 -28.32 -9.20 -7.23
CA ARG A 497 -27.85 -9.85 -8.45
C ARG A 497 -28.86 -9.72 -9.58
N ALA A 498 -28.40 -9.35 -10.77
CA ALA A 498 -29.15 -9.39 -12.00
C ALA A 498 -28.38 -10.20 -13.06
N LEU A 499 -29.08 -11.05 -13.81
CA LEU A 499 -28.49 -11.75 -14.95
C LEU A 499 -28.60 -10.88 -16.20
N TYR A 500 -27.46 -10.68 -16.89
CA TYR A 500 -27.47 -10.02 -18.19
C TYR A 500 -26.65 -10.85 -19.19
N SER A 501 -27.31 -11.40 -20.19
CA SER A 501 -26.71 -12.31 -21.18
C SER A 501 -26.05 -13.54 -20.52
N LYS A 502 -24.72 -13.60 -20.47
CA LYS A 502 -23.95 -14.73 -19.92
C LYS A 502 -23.32 -14.45 -18.57
N GLY A 503 -23.33 -13.20 -18.12
CA GLY A 503 -22.71 -12.74 -16.88
C GLY A 503 -23.72 -12.19 -15.89
N ASN A 504 -23.28 -11.88 -14.70
CA ASN A 504 -24.08 -11.32 -13.63
C ASN A 504 -23.61 -9.92 -13.27
N LEU A 505 -24.55 -9.00 -13.14
CA LEU A 505 -24.33 -7.72 -12.47
C LEU A 505 -24.68 -7.89 -10.99
N TYR A 506 -23.71 -7.64 -10.12
CA TYR A 506 -23.93 -7.58 -8.68
C TYR A 506 -23.89 -6.14 -8.21
N VAL A 507 -24.77 -5.79 -7.26
CA VAL A 507 -24.74 -4.50 -6.56
C VAL A 507 -24.47 -4.76 -5.09
N LEU A 508 -23.36 -4.24 -4.59
CA LEU A 508 -22.98 -4.30 -3.19
C LEU A 508 -23.37 -3.00 -2.49
N ALA A 509 -24.21 -3.11 -1.46
CA ALA A 509 -24.55 -1.98 -0.61
C ALA A 509 -23.35 -1.63 0.28
N ILE A 510 -22.83 -0.44 0.09
CA ILE A 510 -21.74 0.11 0.91
C ILE A 510 -22.35 0.96 2.01
N PRO A 511 -22.08 0.67 3.29
CA PRO A 511 -22.50 1.51 4.42
C PRO A 511 -21.99 2.93 4.28
N ASP A 512 -22.69 3.90 4.85
CA ASP A 512 -22.27 5.31 4.88
C ASP A 512 -20.94 5.52 5.61
N ASP A 513 -20.76 4.79 6.70
CA ASP A 513 -19.46 4.63 7.35
C ASP A 513 -18.85 3.31 6.89
N TYR A 514 -17.78 3.36 6.13
CA TYR A 514 -17.11 2.15 5.62
C TYR A 514 -16.61 1.24 6.74
N GLY A 515 -16.33 1.78 7.93
CA GLY A 515 -16.00 1.00 9.13
C GLY A 515 -17.08 0.00 9.52
N ASN A 516 -18.34 0.26 9.17
CA ASN A 516 -19.44 -0.68 9.41
C ASN A 516 -19.38 -1.95 8.54
N LEU A 517 -18.54 -2.00 7.50
CA LEU A 517 -18.23 -3.26 6.81
C LEU A 517 -17.62 -4.29 7.77
N TYR A 518 -16.92 -3.84 8.82
CA TYR A 518 -16.34 -4.72 9.84
C TYR A 518 -17.37 -5.29 10.81
N ASP A 519 -18.54 -4.66 10.90
CA ASP A 519 -19.65 -5.11 11.73
C ASP A 519 -20.56 -6.14 11.00
N PHE A 520 -20.29 -6.44 9.72
CA PHE A 520 -21.01 -7.50 9.02
C PHE A 520 -20.67 -8.87 9.60
N PRO A 521 -21.67 -9.74 9.84
CA PRO A 521 -21.43 -11.11 10.30
C PRO A 521 -20.49 -11.87 9.35
N ALA A 522 -19.61 -12.70 9.89
CA ALA A 522 -18.67 -13.48 9.08
C ALA A 522 -19.33 -14.26 7.92
N PRO A 523 -20.52 -14.88 8.05
CA PRO A 523 -21.19 -15.54 6.93
C PRO A 523 -21.58 -14.58 5.79
N VAL A 524 -21.90 -13.30 6.07
CA VAL A 524 -22.15 -12.27 5.05
C VAL A 524 -20.85 -11.99 4.29
N LEU A 525 -19.76 -11.75 5.02
CA LEU A 525 -18.45 -11.49 4.44
C LEU A 525 -17.96 -12.68 3.61
N ASN A 526 -18.16 -13.91 4.08
CA ASN A 526 -17.77 -15.12 3.38
C ASN A 526 -18.48 -15.27 2.02
N GLU A 527 -19.78 -14.94 1.96
CA GLU A 527 -20.52 -14.99 0.68
C GLU A 527 -20.06 -13.91 -0.29
N ILE A 528 -19.79 -12.68 0.20
CA ILE A 528 -19.23 -11.60 -0.61
C ILE A 528 -17.85 -12.00 -1.16
N ARG A 529 -16.95 -12.49 -0.30
CA ARG A 529 -15.60 -12.94 -0.68
C ARG A 529 -15.64 -14.07 -1.70
N ARG A 530 -16.47 -15.07 -1.48
CA ARG A 530 -16.62 -16.22 -2.40
C ARG A 530 -17.05 -15.78 -3.80
N LEU A 531 -17.99 -14.85 -3.91
CA LEU A 531 -18.48 -14.38 -5.20
C LEU A 531 -17.50 -13.45 -5.90
N MET A 532 -16.90 -12.52 -5.16
CA MET A 532 -15.94 -11.56 -5.73
C MET A 532 -14.59 -12.20 -6.07
N SER A 533 -14.21 -13.28 -5.40
CA SER A 533 -12.95 -14.01 -5.67
C SER A 533 -13.12 -15.15 -6.69
N ALA A 534 -14.21 -15.19 -7.46
CA ALA A 534 -14.47 -16.28 -8.41
C ALA A 534 -13.46 -16.38 -9.58
N ASP A 535 -12.59 -15.40 -9.74
CA ASP A 535 -11.44 -15.38 -10.68
C ASP A 535 -10.12 -15.83 -10.02
N LEU A 536 -10.14 -16.13 -8.73
CA LEU A 536 -8.98 -16.51 -7.93
C LEU A 536 -9.09 -17.97 -7.47
N ASP A 537 -7.96 -18.61 -7.19
CA ASP A 537 -7.90 -20.02 -6.77
C ASP A 537 -8.56 -20.25 -5.40
N LEU A 538 -8.57 -19.23 -4.55
CA LEU A 538 -9.07 -19.33 -3.19
C LEU A 538 -9.65 -18.02 -2.66
N HIS A 539 -10.39 -18.13 -1.57
CA HIS A 539 -10.94 -17.00 -0.80
C HIS A 539 -10.86 -17.27 0.71
N LEU A 540 -10.95 -16.20 1.49
CA LEU A 540 -10.92 -16.24 2.95
C LEU A 540 -12.33 -16.47 3.51
N GLU A 541 -12.47 -17.32 4.52
CA GLU A 541 -13.63 -17.38 5.40
C GLU A 541 -13.21 -17.03 6.84
N GLY A 542 -13.91 -16.09 7.48
CA GLY A 542 -13.59 -15.62 8.83
C GLY A 542 -14.17 -14.24 9.12
N PRO A 543 -13.78 -13.63 10.25
CA PRO A 543 -14.24 -12.29 10.63
C PRO A 543 -13.66 -11.20 9.70
N ALA A 544 -14.08 -9.95 9.96
CA ALA A 544 -13.46 -8.76 9.38
C ALA A 544 -12.08 -8.49 10.01
N LYS A 545 -11.38 -7.50 9.50
CA LYS A 545 -9.99 -7.11 9.88
C LYS A 545 -9.01 -8.28 9.76
N VAL A 546 -9.24 -9.13 8.79
CA VAL A 546 -8.31 -10.16 8.32
C VAL A 546 -8.13 -9.96 6.83
N SER A 547 -6.92 -9.71 6.41
CA SER A 547 -6.58 -9.47 5.00
C SER A 547 -5.97 -10.71 4.35
N LEU A 548 -6.18 -10.80 3.03
CA LEU A 548 -5.68 -11.86 2.18
C LEU A 548 -4.78 -11.24 1.11
N PHE A 549 -3.57 -11.77 0.95
CA PHE A 549 -2.62 -11.37 -0.08
C PHE A 549 -2.25 -12.59 -0.92
N LEU A 550 -2.49 -12.52 -2.22
CA LEU A 550 -2.28 -13.63 -3.15
C LEU A 550 -1.15 -13.33 -4.14
N TYR A 551 -0.45 -14.39 -4.53
CA TYR A 551 0.66 -14.31 -5.48
C TYR A 551 0.52 -15.37 -6.59
N ASP A 552 1.04 -15.06 -7.77
CA ASP A 552 0.90 -15.85 -8.98
C ASP A 552 1.61 -17.23 -8.94
N ASN A 553 2.56 -17.39 -8.03
CA ASN A 553 3.30 -18.64 -7.80
C ASN A 553 2.63 -19.58 -6.79
N LYS A 554 1.34 -19.38 -6.49
CA LYS A 554 0.59 -20.15 -5.49
C LYS A 554 1.10 -19.98 -4.06
N THR A 555 1.54 -18.79 -3.72
CA THR A 555 1.77 -18.39 -2.34
C THR A 555 0.67 -17.45 -1.86
N VAL A 556 0.41 -17.46 -0.56
CA VAL A 556 -0.65 -16.67 0.08
C VAL A 556 -0.19 -16.24 1.46
N ILE A 557 -0.53 -14.99 1.83
CA ILE A 557 -0.40 -14.47 3.18
C ILE A 557 -1.80 -14.14 3.70
N VAL A 558 -2.06 -14.49 4.95
CA VAL A 558 -3.25 -14.09 5.71
C VAL A 558 -2.78 -13.33 6.94
N GLU A 559 -3.26 -12.12 7.14
CA GLU A 559 -2.88 -11.25 8.26
C GLU A 559 -4.11 -10.82 9.06
N ASN A 560 -4.01 -10.98 10.37
CA ASN A 560 -5.01 -10.62 11.35
C ASN A 560 -4.66 -9.27 11.98
N PHE A 561 -5.53 -8.29 11.83
CA PHE A 561 -5.42 -6.96 12.44
C PHE A 561 -6.35 -6.76 13.65
N ASN A 562 -6.95 -7.83 14.17
CA ASN A 562 -7.70 -7.77 15.41
C ASN A 562 -6.77 -7.88 16.63
N ASP A 563 -7.20 -7.30 17.75
CA ASP A 563 -6.48 -7.29 19.03
C ASP A 563 -6.50 -8.67 19.72
N GLU A 564 -7.11 -9.68 19.09
CA GLU A 564 -7.24 -11.05 19.58
C GLU A 564 -6.95 -12.07 18.46
N ALA A 565 -6.66 -13.29 18.86
CA ALA A 565 -6.48 -14.39 17.91
C ALA A 565 -7.82 -14.72 17.23
N VAL A 566 -7.77 -15.06 15.94
CA VAL A 566 -8.95 -15.41 15.16
C VAL A 566 -8.80 -16.72 14.43
N ASP A 567 -9.90 -17.47 14.34
CA ASP A 567 -9.99 -18.67 13.51
C ASP A 567 -10.45 -18.30 12.10
N VAL A 568 -9.72 -18.77 11.12
CA VAL A 568 -10.01 -18.53 9.70
C VAL A 568 -9.93 -19.81 8.89
N LYS A 569 -10.46 -19.76 7.66
CA LYS A 569 -10.29 -20.84 6.66
C LYS A 569 -9.92 -20.24 5.32
N LEU A 570 -9.07 -20.94 4.61
CA LEU A 570 -8.87 -20.75 3.19
C LEU A 570 -9.65 -21.79 2.42
N ALA A 571 -10.52 -21.36 1.52
CA ALA A 571 -11.45 -22.21 0.76
C ALA A 571 -11.27 -21.98 -0.74
N GLY A 572 -11.44 -23.06 -1.54
CA GLY A 572 -11.40 -22.96 -3.00
C GLY A 572 -11.66 -24.30 -3.66
N ALA A 573 -12.26 -24.29 -4.85
CA ALA A 573 -12.79 -25.48 -5.51
C ALA A 573 -11.76 -26.57 -5.81
N ILE A 574 -10.51 -26.18 -6.05
CA ILE A 574 -9.43 -27.07 -6.49
C ILE A 574 -8.31 -27.26 -5.46
N LEU A 575 -8.47 -26.78 -4.24
CA LEU A 575 -7.44 -26.85 -3.20
C LEU A 575 -7.18 -28.29 -2.75
N LYS A 576 -5.92 -28.57 -2.42
CA LYS A 576 -5.46 -29.86 -1.89
C LYS A 576 -4.83 -29.69 -0.51
N SER A 577 -3.79 -28.87 -0.40
CA SER A 577 -3.06 -28.65 0.85
C SER A 577 -2.38 -27.28 0.88
N PHE A 578 -1.97 -26.87 2.07
CA PHE A 578 -1.17 -25.69 2.33
C PHE A 578 0.08 -26.09 3.11
N THR A 579 1.23 -25.55 2.75
CA THR A 579 2.48 -25.70 3.51
C THR A 579 2.88 -24.35 4.06
N ASP A 580 2.94 -24.21 5.37
CA ASP A 580 3.37 -22.99 6.04
C ASP A 580 4.83 -22.68 5.70
N LEU A 581 5.11 -21.49 5.21
CA LEU A 581 6.43 -21.11 4.69
C LEU A 581 7.49 -20.88 5.79
N GLU A 582 7.06 -20.67 7.04
CA GLU A 582 7.97 -20.47 8.18
C GLU A 582 8.18 -21.78 8.95
N SER A 583 7.10 -22.48 9.32
CA SER A 583 7.18 -23.69 10.16
C SER A 583 7.31 -25.00 9.38
N GLY A 584 6.93 -25.01 8.09
CA GLY A 584 6.82 -26.23 7.29
C GLY A 584 5.60 -27.10 7.64
N GLU A 585 4.69 -26.65 8.49
CA GLU A 585 3.45 -27.36 8.82
C GLU A 585 2.58 -27.55 7.58
N ILE A 586 2.03 -28.76 7.41
CA ILE A 586 1.12 -29.06 6.29
C ILE A 586 -0.32 -29.10 6.81
N LEU A 587 -1.18 -28.31 6.17
CA LEU A 587 -2.61 -28.26 6.42
C LEU A 587 -3.35 -28.87 5.21
N GLU A 588 -4.00 -30.03 5.39
CA GLU A 588 -4.79 -30.64 4.34
C GLU A 588 -6.14 -29.92 4.16
N ALA A 589 -6.51 -29.65 2.91
CA ALA A 589 -7.83 -29.09 2.61
C ALA A 589 -8.89 -30.19 2.55
N GLY A 590 -9.68 -30.28 3.60
CA GLY A 590 -10.80 -31.22 3.69
C GLY A 590 -12.07 -30.70 3.02
N THR A 591 -12.86 -31.59 2.40
CA THR A 591 -14.22 -31.25 1.94
C THR A 591 -15.13 -31.12 3.17
N GLY A 592 -15.51 -29.89 3.50
CA GLY A 592 -16.50 -29.62 4.56
C GLY A 592 -17.88 -30.23 4.24
N ALA A 593 -18.68 -30.42 5.27
CA ALA A 593 -20.10 -30.76 5.08
C ALA A 593 -20.76 -29.68 4.19
N PRO A 594 -21.75 -30.05 3.34
CA PRO A 594 -22.49 -29.07 2.55
C PRO A 594 -23.00 -27.96 3.47
N ALA A 595 -22.78 -26.71 3.07
CA ALA A 595 -23.37 -25.59 3.81
C ALA A 595 -24.88 -25.88 3.96
N ALA A 596 -25.42 -25.77 5.18
CA ALA A 596 -26.83 -25.91 5.45
C ALA A 596 -27.56 -24.69 4.82
N GLY A 597 -27.69 -24.70 3.51
CA GLY A 597 -28.32 -23.67 2.71
C GLY A 597 -29.74 -24.09 2.38
N GLY A 598 -30.71 -23.33 2.86
CA GLY A 598 -32.12 -23.55 2.61
C GLY A 598 -32.45 -23.51 1.09
N PHE A 599 -33.43 -24.30 0.75
CA PHE A 599 -34.07 -24.35 -0.56
C PHE A 599 -34.51 -22.95 -1.01
N PHE A 600 -33.85 -22.38 -2.01
CA PHE A 600 -34.43 -21.40 -2.92
C PHE A 600 -33.76 -21.53 -4.28
N PHE A 601 -34.50 -21.92 -5.28
CA PHE A 601 -34.24 -21.89 -6.73
C PHE A 601 -32.77 -21.75 -7.19
N GLY A 602 -31.90 -22.70 -6.83
CA GLY A 602 -30.54 -22.73 -7.30
C GLY A 602 -29.83 -23.98 -6.77
N ARG A 603 -29.08 -24.65 -7.61
CA ARG A 603 -28.23 -25.78 -7.20
C ARG A 603 -27.32 -25.27 -6.05
N MET A 604 -27.31 -25.97 -4.92
CA MET A 604 -26.32 -25.75 -3.88
C MET A 604 -24.93 -25.80 -4.52
N ALA A 605 -24.09 -24.81 -4.23
CA ALA A 605 -22.69 -24.88 -4.63
C ALA A 605 -22.09 -26.18 -4.03
N PRO A 606 -21.30 -26.94 -4.77
CA PRO A 606 -20.65 -28.11 -4.24
C PRO A 606 -19.77 -27.71 -3.04
N PRO A 607 -19.63 -28.60 -2.03
CA PRO A 607 -18.77 -28.31 -0.88
C PRO A 607 -17.34 -28.12 -1.36
N GLU A 608 -16.76 -26.95 -1.06
CA GLU A 608 -15.39 -26.60 -1.41
C GLU A 608 -14.41 -27.16 -0.38
N PRO A 609 -13.23 -27.67 -0.80
CA PRO A 609 -12.14 -27.98 0.11
C PRO A 609 -11.72 -26.75 0.92
N LYS A 610 -11.45 -26.93 2.23
CA LYS A 610 -11.07 -25.86 3.15
C LYS A 610 -9.99 -26.31 4.10
N ALA A 611 -9.03 -25.44 4.41
CA ALA A 611 -8.08 -25.60 5.50
C ALA A 611 -8.34 -24.53 6.56
N ALA A 612 -8.42 -24.96 7.83
CA ALA A 612 -8.69 -24.10 8.97
C ALA A 612 -7.44 -23.93 9.83
N PHE A 613 -7.21 -22.73 10.33
CA PHE A 613 -6.11 -22.40 11.23
C PHE A 613 -6.43 -21.14 12.05
N THR A 614 -5.67 -20.96 13.12
CA THR A 614 -5.74 -19.77 13.97
C THR A 614 -4.59 -18.82 13.66
N ILE A 615 -4.86 -17.50 13.69
CA ILE A 615 -3.86 -16.46 13.56
C ILE A 615 -3.88 -15.62 14.85
N PRO A 616 -2.75 -15.46 15.55
CA PRO A 616 -2.65 -14.57 16.71
C PRO A 616 -3.03 -13.13 16.39
N ALA A 617 -3.23 -12.31 17.42
CA ALA A 617 -3.46 -10.88 17.27
C ALA A 617 -2.32 -10.21 16.50
N HIS A 618 -2.62 -9.27 15.60
CA HIS A 618 -1.64 -8.50 14.83
C HIS A 618 -0.50 -9.35 14.26
N SER A 619 -0.88 -10.45 13.62
CA SER A 619 0.06 -11.45 13.13
C SER A 619 -0.35 -11.97 11.76
N TYR A 620 0.62 -12.53 11.04
CA TYR A 620 0.37 -13.16 9.77
C TYR A 620 0.73 -14.65 9.78
N ARG A 621 0.19 -15.39 8.82
CA ARG A 621 0.69 -16.70 8.38
C ARG A 621 0.84 -16.70 6.87
N ALA A 622 1.89 -17.33 6.40
CA ALA A 622 2.25 -17.41 4.98
C ALA A 622 2.34 -18.85 4.52
N PHE A 623 1.73 -19.16 3.39
CA PHE A 623 1.68 -20.54 2.87
C PHE A 623 2.01 -20.60 1.38
N SER A 624 2.57 -21.71 0.95
CA SER A 624 2.40 -22.20 -0.42
C SER A 624 1.23 -23.18 -0.46
N TYR A 625 0.49 -23.25 -1.57
CA TYR A 625 -0.63 -24.18 -1.69
C TYR A 625 -0.57 -25.02 -2.96
N GLU A 626 -1.12 -26.23 -2.86
CA GLU A 626 -1.29 -27.14 -3.97
C GLU A 626 -2.75 -27.20 -4.41
N THR A 627 -2.94 -27.34 -5.72
CA THR A 627 -4.24 -27.58 -6.34
C THR A 627 -4.30 -28.98 -6.95
N LYS A 628 -5.53 -29.53 -7.08
CA LYS A 628 -5.78 -30.83 -7.72
C LYS A 628 -5.46 -30.83 -9.20
#